data_428c6180eb2ea66eed9f6e5475aa7ee5
#
_entry.id   428c6180eb2ea66eed9f6e5475aa7ee5
#
_cell.length_a   1.000
_cell.length_b   1.000
_cell.length_c   1.000
_cell.angle_alpha   90.00
_cell.angle_beta   90.00
_cell.angle_gamma   90.00
#
_symmetry.space_group_name_H-M   'P 1'
#
loop_
_entity.id
_entity.type
_entity.pdbx_description
1 polymer ?
#
loop_
_entity_poly.entity_id
_entity_poly.type
_entity_poly.pdbx_seq_one_letter_code
_entity_poly.pdbx_strand_id
1 'polypeptide(L)'
;MEVVIVLGGPNTKEDIKALLENRYGKAYEDFRFVGVDGGALRLLDQHLPMEVAIGDFDSVTKEQRDLIHEAAGTIVPLPSEKDDTDFEAALLWVKEHYKETPIHVLGSFGGRVDHAISTLWTMMRPDLAPLIPYVVFEDATNVVNFIQPGTYTIEKMDFTKYLSFISMTPVENVTLVDVKYTLDSKSYAYPVALVSNEFTGDKMT
;
A
#
# COMPACT_ATOMS: atom_id res chain seq x y z
N MET A 1 -14.99 4.63 7.17
CA MET A 1 -14.09 3.67 7.87
C MET A 1 -13.12 3.16 6.83
N GLU A 2 -11.83 3.22 7.10
CA GLU A 2 -10.76 2.81 6.19
C GLU A 2 -9.77 1.92 6.96
N VAL A 3 -8.97 1.13 6.25
CA VAL A 3 -8.00 0.20 6.85
C VAL A 3 -6.59 0.68 6.52
N VAL A 4 -5.71 0.68 7.53
CA VAL A 4 -4.28 0.98 7.36
C VAL A 4 -3.48 -0.28 7.68
N ILE A 5 -2.82 -0.85 6.68
CA ILE A 5 -1.88 -1.95 6.85
C ILE A 5 -0.48 -1.36 7.01
N VAL A 6 0.17 -1.63 8.12
CA VAL A 6 1.52 -1.16 8.40
C VAL A 6 2.50 -2.34 8.31
N LEU A 7 3.46 -2.23 7.41
CA LEU A 7 4.53 -3.20 7.20
C LEU A 7 5.80 -2.80 7.97
N GLY A 8 6.64 -3.77 8.23
CA GLY A 8 7.93 -3.60 8.93
C GLY A 8 9.06 -2.98 8.11
N GLY A 9 8.76 -2.21 7.07
CA GLY A 9 9.76 -1.61 6.18
C GLY A 9 10.81 -0.78 6.92
N PRO A 10 11.95 -0.48 6.26
CA PRO A 10 13.16 0.04 6.92
C PRO A 10 13.03 1.48 7.41
N ASN A 11 12.04 2.22 6.94
CA ASN A 11 11.81 3.59 7.39
C ASN A 11 11.03 3.63 8.71
N THR A 12 11.64 3.07 9.76
CA THR A 12 11.07 3.04 11.12
C THR A 12 10.90 4.42 11.72
N LYS A 13 11.53 5.45 11.13
CA LYS A 13 11.43 6.85 11.59
C LYS A 13 10.28 7.62 10.94
N GLU A 14 9.59 7.03 9.96
CA GLU A 14 8.41 7.66 9.38
C GLU A 14 7.34 7.81 10.45
N ASP A 15 6.91 9.03 10.67
CA ASP A 15 5.80 9.34 11.56
C ASP A 15 4.48 9.04 10.84
N ILE A 16 3.95 7.85 11.11
CA ILE A 16 2.69 7.36 10.52
C ILE A 16 1.55 8.30 10.88
N LYS A 17 1.51 8.75 12.13
CA LYS A 17 0.46 9.64 12.61
C LYS A 17 0.49 10.96 11.86
N ALA A 18 1.66 11.61 11.78
CA ALA A 18 1.80 12.86 11.04
C ALA A 18 1.50 12.70 9.54
N LEU A 19 1.88 11.59 8.94
CA LEU A 19 1.56 11.29 7.53
C LEU A 19 0.05 11.20 7.31
N LEU A 20 -0.66 10.44 8.14
CA LEU A 20 -2.10 10.26 8.03
C LEU A 20 -2.85 11.57 8.36
N GLU A 21 -2.42 12.31 9.36
CA GLU A 21 -3.01 13.60 9.72
C GLU A 21 -2.86 14.62 8.59
N ASN A 22 -1.69 14.68 7.95
CA ASN A 22 -1.44 15.56 6.82
C ASN A 22 -2.29 15.22 5.58
N ARG A 23 -2.60 13.94 5.35
CA ARG A 23 -3.35 13.50 4.18
C ARG A 23 -4.86 13.45 4.38
N TYR A 24 -5.28 12.99 5.55
CA TYR A 24 -6.68 12.67 5.85
C TYR A 24 -7.27 13.53 6.95
N GLY A 25 -6.48 14.47 7.51
CA GLY A 25 -6.91 15.27 8.65
C GLY A 25 -7.26 14.35 9.83
N LYS A 26 -8.27 14.73 10.61
CA LYS A 26 -8.72 13.92 11.75
C LYS A 26 -9.48 12.63 11.39
N ALA A 27 -9.82 12.43 10.12
CA ALA A 27 -10.54 11.22 9.70
C ALA A 27 -9.75 9.94 9.97
N TYR A 28 -8.40 10.01 10.03
CA TYR A 28 -7.57 8.85 10.33
C TYR A 28 -7.81 8.26 11.74
N GLU A 29 -8.37 9.03 12.67
CA GLU A 29 -8.69 8.54 14.03
C GLU A 29 -9.77 7.43 14.01
N ASP A 30 -10.57 7.37 12.94
CA ASP A 30 -11.59 6.33 12.72
C ASP A 30 -11.08 5.15 11.88
N PHE A 31 -9.80 5.15 11.48
CA PHE A 31 -9.21 4.08 10.68
C PHE A 31 -8.93 2.84 11.52
N ARG A 32 -8.89 1.68 10.85
CA ARG A 32 -8.56 0.39 11.44
C ARG A 32 -7.14 0.01 11.11
N PHE A 33 -6.32 -0.21 12.12
CA PHE A 33 -4.90 -0.47 11.93
C PHE A 33 -4.60 -1.97 12.02
N VAL A 34 -3.89 -2.45 11.00
CA VAL A 34 -3.41 -3.83 10.88
C VAL A 34 -1.88 -3.78 10.91
N GLY A 35 -1.28 -4.35 11.95
CA GLY A 35 0.16 -4.48 12.08
C GLY A 35 0.64 -5.79 11.45
N VAL A 36 1.54 -5.74 10.48
CA VAL A 36 2.10 -6.91 9.82
C VAL A 36 3.55 -7.10 10.25
N ASP A 37 3.82 -8.20 10.94
CA ASP A 37 5.12 -8.54 11.52
C ASP A 37 5.77 -7.34 12.23
N GLY A 38 6.96 -6.87 11.82
CA GLY A 38 7.60 -5.68 12.37
C GLY A 38 6.77 -4.39 12.28
N GLY A 39 5.74 -4.34 11.44
CA GLY A 39 4.77 -3.24 11.37
C GLY A 39 3.93 -3.09 12.64
N ALA A 40 3.68 -4.18 13.36
CA ALA A 40 3.02 -4.14 14.66
C ALA A 40 3.83 -3.35 15.69
N LEU A 41 5.17 -3.48 15.69
CA LEU A 41 6.04 -2.67 16.55
C LEU A 41 5.97 -1.18 16.20
N ARG A 42 5.89 -0.85 14.92
CA ARG A 42 5.77 0.56 14.50
C ARG A 42 4.48 1.20 15.02
N LEU A 43 3.37 0.45 15.04
CA LEU A 43 2.11 0.92 15.63
C LEU A 43 2.26 1.14 17.14
N LEU A 44 2.90 0.21 17.85
CA LEU A 44 3.17 0.33 19.29
C LEU A 44 4.05 1.55 19.60
N ASP A 45 5.16 1.70 18.90
CA ASP A 45 6.13 2.78 19.13
C ASP A 45 5.50 4.17 18.94
N GLN A 46 4.46 4.27 18.11
CA GLN A 46 3.75 5.51 17.82
C GLN A 46 2.42 5.64 18.56
N HIS A 47 2.13 4.72 19.48
CA HIS A 47 0.88 4.70 20.27
C HIS A 47 -0.37 4.76 19.41
N LEU A 48 -0.35 4.10 18.25
CA LEU A 48 -1.50 3.94 17.38
C LEU A 48 -2.31 2.71 17.78
N PRO A 49 -3.64 2.74 17.65
CA PRO A 49 -4.45 1.56 17.95
C PRO A 49 -4.08 0.43 16.99
N MET A 50 -4.21 -0.80 17.43
CA MET A 50 -3.95 -1.98 16.61
C MET A 50 -5.11 -2.94 16.75
N GLU A 51 -5.95 -3.03 15.71
CA GLU A 51 -7.09 -3.93 15.70
C GLU A 51 -6.64 -5.38 15.54
N VAL A 52 -5.68 -5.61 14.66
CA VAL A 52 -5.10 -6.94 14.45
C VAL A 52 -3.61 -6.87 14.19
N ALA A 53 -2.87 -7.84 14.72
CA ALA A 53 -1.49 -8.11 14.37
C ALA A 53 -1.39 -9.45 13.65
N ILE A 54 -0.75 -9.47 12.47
CA ILE A 54 -0.65 -10.64 11.58
C ILE A 54 0.83 -10.92 11.31
N GLY A 55 1.27 -12.15 11.50
CA GLY A 55 2.64 -12.56 11.22
C GLY A 55 3.10 -13.75 12.03
N ASP A 56 4.32 -14.22 11.78
CA ASP A 56 4.98 -15.22 12.61
C ASP A 56 5.80 -14.59 13.75
N PHE A 57 6.05 -13.28 13.65
CA PHE A 57 6.77 -12.48 14.63
C PHE A 57 8.16 -13.06 14.97
N ASP A 58 8.82 -13.68 14.02
CA ASP A 58 10.15 -14.27 14.19
C ASP A 58 11.25 -13.20 14.25
N SER A 59 10.99 -12.04 13.66
CA SER A 59 11.89 -10.88 13.62
C SER A 59 11.90 -10.05 14.92
N VAL A 60 10.98 -10.31 15.86
CA VAL A 60 10.83 -9.54 17.10
C VAL A 60 11.30 -10.33 18.33
N THR A 61 11.73 -9.62 19.40
CA THR A 61 12.11 -10.28 20.67
C THR A 61 10.87 -10.82 21.37
N LYS A 62 11.07 -11.68 22.35
CA LYS A 62 9.98 -12.22 23.18
C LYS A 62 9.21 -11.09 23.88
N GLU A 63 9.92 -10.14 24.45
CA GLU A 63 9.34 -8.99 25.16
C GLU A 63 8.50 -8.12 24.20
N GLN A 64 8.98 -7.90 22.98
CA GLN A 64 8.24 -7.18 21.96
C GLN A 64 6.97 -7.93 21.51
N ARG A 65 7.07 -9.24 21.39
CA ARG A 65 5.91 -10.09 21.07
C ARG A 65 4.85 -10.02 22.17
N ASP A 66 5.26 -10.08 23.42
CA ASP A 66 4.34 -9.97 24.56
C ASP A 66 3.61 -8.62 24.54
N LEU A 67 4.31 -7.51 24.24
CA LEU A 67 3.71 -6.18 24.06
C LEU A 67 2.73 -6.11 22.89
N ILE A 68 3.06 -6.72 21.74
CA ILE A 68 2.14 -6.82 20.61
C ILE A 68 0.86 -7.56 21.02
N HIS A 69 0.99 -8.68 21.73
CA HIS A 69 -0.15 -9.46 22.20
C HIS A 69 -1.05 -8.72 23.19
N GLU A 70 -0.47 -7.84 24.01
CA GLU A 70 -1.23 -7.01 24.94
C GLU A 70 -1.99 -5.88 24.26
N ALA A 71 -1.43 -5.32 23.20
CA ALA A 71 -1.95 -4.12 22.53
C ALA A 71 -2.91 -4.43 21.37
N ALA A 72 -2.75 -5.57 20.69
CA ALA A 72 -3.58 -5.93 19.55
C ALA A 72 -4.95 -6.44 20.03
N GLY A 73 -6.02 -5.99 19.36
CA GLY A 73 -7.37 -6.52 19.59
C GLY A 73 -7.48 -8.00 19.21
N THR A 74 -6.78 -8.40 18.15
CA THR A 74 -6.72 -9.78 17.67
C THR A 74 -5.31 -10.11 17.20
N ILE A 75 -4.85 -11.35 17.46
CA ILE A 75 -3.62 -11.89 16.87
C ILE A 75 -3.98 -12.96 15.85
N VAL A 76 -3.41 -12.84 14.66
CA VAL A 76 -3.49 -13.86 13.62
C VAL A 76 -2.08 -14.44 13.41
N PRO A 77 -1.74 -15.50 14.15
CA PRO A 77 -0.43 -16.12 14.04
C PRO A 77 -0.31 -16.85 12.71
N LEU A 78 0.81 -16.66 12.02
CA LEU A 78 1.12 -17.36 10.79
C LEU A 78 2.25 -18.37 11.04
N PRO A 79 2.25 -19.52 10.36
CA PRO A 79 3.40 -20.42 10.39
C PRO A 79 4.60 -19.76 9.69
N SER A 80 5.82 -20.00 10.19
CA SER A 80 7.04 -19.50 9.54
C SER A 80 7.29 -20.15 8.17
N GLU A 81 6.87 -21.41 8.01
CA GLU A 81 6.89 -22.12 6.73
C GLU A 81 5.51 -22.02 6.06
N LYS A 82 5.36 -21.11 5.11
CA LYS A 82 4.13 -20.87 4.34
C LYS A 82 4.46 -20.39 2.93
N ASP A 83 3.53 -20.57 2.02
CA ASP A 83 3.69 -20.11 0.63
C ASP A 83 3.44 -18.60 0.49
N ASP A 84 2.49 -18.04 1.27
CA ASP A 84 2.15 -16.63 1.25
C ASP A 84 3.08 -15.81 2.15
N THR A 85 3.40 -14.59 1.74
CA THR A 85 4.04 -13.60 2.60
C THR A 85 3.06 -13.10 3.67
N ASP A 86 3.58 -12.50 4.76
CA ASP A 86 2.73 -11.92 5.81
C ASP A 86 1.82 -10.82 5.26
N PHE A 87 2.31 -10.06 4.28
CA PHE A 87 1.51 -9.04 3.60
C PHE A 87 0.37 -9.64 2.77
N GLU A 88 0.61 -10.70 2.03
CA GLU A 88 -0.44 -11.42 1.29
C GLU A 88 -1.52 -11.96 2.23
N ALA A 89 -1.10 -12.57 3.33
CA ALA A 89 -2.01 -13.04 4.36
C ALA A 89 -2.83 -11.90 4.98
N ALA A 90 -2.20 -10.73 5.21
CA ALA A 90 -2.89 -9.56 5.71
C ALA A 90 -3.95 -9.02 4.73
N LEU A 91 -3.62 -8.96 3.43
CA LEU A 91 -4.60 -8.55 2.41
C LEU A 91 -5.76 -9.53 2.29
N LEU A 92 -5.50 -10.84 2.37
CA LEU A 92 -6.55 -11.85 2.38
C LEU A 92 -7.44 -11.72 3.61
N TRP A 93 -6.84 -11.50 4.78
CA TRP A 93 -7.59 -11.25 6.01
C TRP A 93 -8.47 -9.99 5.90
N VAL A 94 -7.92 -8.88 5.40
CA VAL A 94 -8.68 -7.64 5.19
C VAL A 94 -9.81 -7.85 4.19
N LYS A 95 -9.58 -8.57 3.09
CA LYS A 95 -10.60 -8.91 2.10
C LYS A 95 -11.81 -9.65 2.70
N GLU A 96 -11.57 -10.52 3.66
CA GLU A 96 -12.63 -11.30 4.33
C GLU A 96 -13.42 -10.44 5.34
N HIS A 97 -12.77 -9.52 6.03
CA HIS A 97 -13.35 -8.77 7.13
C HIS A 97 -13.88 -7.39 6.71
N TYR A 98 -13.32 -6.79 5.64
CA TYR A 98 -13.65 -5.45 5.17
C TYR A 98 -13.97 -5.46 3.67
N LYS A 99 -15.25 -5.35 3.33
CA LYS A 99 -15.68 -5.31 1.93
C LYS A 99 -15.70 -3.87 1.42
N GLU A 100 -15.19 -3.67 0.20
CA GLU A 100 -15.25 -2.38 -0.51
C GLU A 100 -14.76 -1.20 0.35
N THR A 101 -13.69 -1.43 1.11
CA THR A 101 -13.13 -0.47 2.07
C THR A 101 -11.77 0.00 1.56
N PRO A 102 -11.47 1.31 1.54
CA PRO A 102 -10.14 1.80 1.22
C PRO A 102 -9.07 1.21 2.14
N ILE A 103 -7.95 0.79 1.55
CA ILE A 103 -6.84 0.12 2.22
C ILE A 103 -5.55 0.90 1.93
N HIS A 104 -4.96 1.48 2.95
CA HIS A 104 -3.70 2.21 2.90
C HIS A 104 -2.57 1.29 3.35
N VAL A 105 -1.57 1.09 2.49
CA VAL A 105 -0.42 0.23 2.80
C VAL A 105 0.80 1.12 3.04
N LEU A 106 1.29 1.12 4.26
CA LEU A 106 2.45 1.89 4.71
C LEU A 106 3.64 0.98 4.99
N GLY A 107 4.86 1.50 4.79
CA GLY A 107 6.08 0.77 5.09
C GLY A 107 6.49 -0.26 4.03
N SER A 108 5.95 -0.16 2.81
CA SER A 108 6.24 -1.06 1.69
C SER A 108 7.52 -0.69 0.93
N PHE A 109 7.95 0.56 1.00
CA PHE A 109 9.07 1.06 0.19
C PHE A 109 10.37 1.19 1.00
N GLY A 110 11.50 0.98 0.29
CA GLY A 110 12.85 1.03 0.85
C GLY A 110 13.36 -0.33 1.34
N GLY A 111 14.64 -0.39 1.75
CA GLY A 111 15.25 -1.60 2.29
C GLY A 111 15.49 -2.70 1.28
N ARG A 112 15.06 -3.89 1.59
CA ARG A 112 15.22 -5.07 0.72
C ARG A 112 14.42 -4.92 -0.56
N VAL A 113 15.10 -4.94 -1.70
CA VAL A 113 14.49 -4.78 -3.04
C VAL A 113 13.52 -5.94 -3.34
N ASP A 114 13.87 -7.16 -2.95
CA ASP A 114 13.03 -8.34 -3.13
C ASP A 114 11.68 -8.20 -2.41
N HIS A 115 11.65 -7.65 -1.19
CA HIS A 115 10.42 -7.37 -0.46
C HIS A 115 9.58 -6.29 -1.14
N ALA A 116 10.19 -5.19 -1.58
CA ALA A 116 9.47 -4.13 -2.27
C ALA A 116 8.83 -4.64 -3.59
N ILE A 117 9.58 -5.45 -4.36
CA ILE A 117 9.07 -6.07 -5.58
C ILE A 117 7.93 -7.04 -5.24
N SER A 118 8.11 -7.94 -4.28
CA SER A 118 7.09 -8.91 -3.87
C SER A 118 5.79 -8.21 -3.46
N THR A 119 5.89 -7.16 -2.67
CA THR A 119 4.74 -6.37 -2.22
C THR A 119 3.96 -5.78 -3.39
N LEU A 120 4.63 -5.25 -4.42
CA LEU A 120 3.96 -4.75 -5.62
C LEU A 120 3.38 -5.89 -6.47
N TRP A 121 4.11 -7.01 -6.60
CA TRP A 121 3.66 -8.19 -7.36
C TRP A 121 2.44 -8.87 -6.75
N THR A 122 2.25 -8.76 -5.44
CA THR A 122 1.06 -9.27 -4.74
C THR A 122 -0.24 -8.78 -5.39
N MET A 123 -0.26 -7.53 -5.89
CA MET A 123 -1.44 -6.98 -6.56
C MET A 123 -1.73 -7.60 -7.94
N MET A 124 -0.85 -8.44 -8.46
CA MET A 124 -1.10 -9.20 -9.70
C MET A 124 -1.78 -10.55 -9.44
N ARG A 125 -1.97 -10.94 -8.19
CA ARG A 125 -2.64 -12.19 -7.83
C ARG A 125 -4.13 -12.13 -8.23
N PRO A 126 -4.64 -13.14 -8.96
CA PRO A 126 -6.05 -13.13 -9.40
C PRO A 126 -7.06 -13.11 -8.26
N ASP A 127 -6.74 -13.75 -7.14
CA ASP A 127 -7.59 -13.81 -5.96
C ASP A 127 -7.65 -12.48 -5.19
N LEU A 128 -6.66 -11.58 -5.37
CA LEU A 128 -6.63 -10.23 -4.82
C LEU A 128 -7.13 -9.15 -5.81
N ALA A 129 -7.40 -9.50 -7.06
CA ALA A 129 -7.90 -8.56 -8.07
C ALA A 129 -9.13 -7.73 -7.62
N PRO A 130 -10.08 -8.25 -6.84
CA PRO A 130 -11.18 -7.44 -6.31
C PRO A 130 -10.75 -6.30 -5.37
N LEU A 131 -9.54 -6.34 -4.81
CA LEU A 131 -9.02 -5.28 -3.94
C LEU A 131 -8.34 -4.14 -4.71
N ILE A 132 -8.00 -4.33 -5.98
CA ILE A 132 -7.28 -3.32 -6.79
C ILE A 132 -7.89 -1.91 -6.69
N PRO A 133 -9.22 -1.72 -6.76
CA PRO A 133 -9.80 -0.38 -6.68
C PRO A 133 -9.69 0.28 -5.29
N TYR A 134 -9.32 -0.47 -4.27
CA TYR A 134 -9.35 -0.02 -2.88
C TYR A 134 -7.96 0.10 -2.26
N VAL A 135 -6.92 -0.51 -2.84
CA VAL A 135 -5.57 -0.53 -2.26
C VAL A 135 -4.73 0.61 -2.79
N VAL A 136 -4.16 1.38 -1.89
CA VAL A 136 -3.15 2.40 -2.17
C VAL A 136 -1.91 2.15 -1.32
N PHE A 137 -0.74 2.17 -1.96
CA PHE A 137 0.55 2.14 -1.26
C PHE A 137 1.08 3.56 -1.15
N GLU A 138 1.48 3.94 0.04
CA GLU A 138 1.91 5.30 0.27
C GLU A 138 3.02 5.43 1.31
N ASP A 139 3.81 6.48 1.16
CA ASP A 139 4.77 6.97 2.12
C ASP A 139 4.76 8.51 2.13
N ALA A 140 5.71 9.15 2.80
CA ALA A 140 5.80 10.60 2.88
C ALA A 140 5.93 11.29 1.50
N THR A 141 6.41 10.60 0.48
CA THR A 141 6.78 11.16 -0.83
C THR A 141 6.11 10.50 -2.02
N ASN A 142 5.57 9.31 -1.85
CA ASN A 142 5.00 8.51 -2.93
C ASN A 142 3.57 8.08 -2.63
N VAL A 143 2.78 7.96 -3.70
CA VAL A 143 1.48 7.28 -3.71
C VAL A 143 1.45 6.37 -4.94
N VAL A 144 1.12 5.10 -4.74
CA VAL A 144 1.02 4.10 -5.81
C VAL A 144 -0.37 3.49 -5.78
N ASN A 145 -1.13 3.70 -6.85
CA ASN A 145 -2.42 3.07 -7.07
C ASN A 145 -2.27 2.01 -8.16
N PHE A 146 -3.03 0.94 -8.05
CA PHE A 146 -3.15 -0.06 -9.10
C PHE A 146 -4.46 0.15 -9.85
N ILE A 147 -4.40 0.10 -11.16
CA ILE A 147 -5.57 0.25 -12.02
C ILE A 147 -5.66 -0.90 -13.02
N GLN A 148 -6.87 -1.26 -13.38
CA GLN A 148 -7.17 -2.21 -14.44
C GLN A 148 -7.45 -1.44 -15.75
N PRO A 149 -7.50 -2.11 -16.92
CA PRO A 149 -7.87 -1.43 -18.15
C PRO A 149 -9.19 -0.66 -18.02
N GLY A 150 -9.17 0.61 -18.41
CA GLY A 150 -10.32 1.51 -18.26
C GLY A 150 -9.94 2.96 -18.54
N THR A 151 -10.90 3.86 -18.38
CA THR A 151 -10.67 5.31 -18.44
C THR A 151 -10.78 5.90 -17.06
N TYR A 152 -9.78 6.66 -16.66
CA TYR A 152 -9.67 7.24 -15.33
C TYR A 152 -9.38 8.73 -15.41
N THR A 153 -9.98 9.50 -14.52
CA THR A 153 -9.56 10.86 -14.23
C THR A 153 -8.76 10.84 -12.94
N ILE A 154 -7.51 11.28 -13.00
CA ILE A 154 -6.58 11.31 -11.86
C ILE A 154 -6.38 12.77 -11.46
N GLU A 155 -6.69 13.11 -10.20
CA GLU A 155 -6.47 14.43 -9.65
C GLU A 155 -5.03 14.57 -9.15
N LYS A 156 -4.48 15.77 -9.34
CA LYS A 156 -3.15 16.12 -8.84
C LYS A 156 -3.20 16.28 -7.33
N MET A 157 -2.28 15.64 -6.64
CA MET A 157 -2.09 15.84 -5.20
C MET A 157 -1.08 16.97 -4.96
N ASP A 158 -1.35 17.86 -4.00
CA ASP A 158 -0.54 19.06 -3.73
C ASP A 158 0.94 18.76 -3.44
N PHE A 159 1.23 17.61 -2.83
CA PHE A 159 2.60 17.21 -2.47
C PHE A 159 3.33 16.46 -3.58
N THR A 160 2.66 16.13 -4.71
CA THR A 160 3.28 15.39 -5.82
C THR A 160 3.68 16.33 -6.96
N LYS A 161 4.89 16.10 -7.48
CA LYS A 161 5.39 16.79 -8.68
C LYS A 161 5.25 15.94 -9.91
N TYR A 162 5.59 14.67 -9.80
CA TYR A 162 5.66 13.75 -10.92
C TYR A 162 4.52 12.74 -10.90
N LEU A 163 4.14 12.32 -12.10
CA LEU A 163 3.20 11.25 -12.35
C LEU A 163 3.88 10.20 -13.22
N SER A 164 3.72 8.93 -12.88
CA SER A 164 4.32 7.83 -13.64
C SER A 164 3.29 6.74 -13.89
N PHE A 165 3.37 6.13 -15.07
CA PHE A 165 2.56 4.99 -15.46
C PHE A 165 3.48 3.80 -15.70
N ILE A 166 3.34 2.76 -14.89
CA ILE A 166 4.16 1.55 -14.96
C ILE A 166 3.23 0.38 -15.25
N SER A 167 3.31 -0.17 -16.45
CA SER A 167 2.56 -1.38 -16.77
C SER A 167 3.31 -2.61 -16.26
N MET A 168 2.61 -3.51 -15.60
CA MET A 168 3.17 -4.79 -15.13
C MET A 168 2.97 -5.91 -16.15
N THR A 169 2.18 -5.65 -17.21
CA THR A 169 1.88 -6.55 -18.32
C THR A 169 1.98 -5.77 -19.64
N PRO A 170 2.03 -6.42 -20.81
CA PRO A 170 1.77 -5.76 -22.09
C PRO A 170 0.47 -4.97 -22.05
N VAL A 171 0.43 -3.81 -22.67
CA VAL A 171 -0.74 -2.92 -22.69
C VAL A 171 -1.04 -2.42 -24.09
N GLU A 172 -2.32 -2.19 -24.35
CA GLU A 172 -2.80 -1.70 -25.64
C GLU A 172 -3.58 -0.41 -25.48
N ASN A 173 -3.48 0.47 -26.50
CA ASN A 173 -4.27 1.70 -26.60
C ASN A 173 -4.13 2.65 -25.38
N VAL A 174 -2.91 2.78 -24.84
CA VAL A 174 -2.65 3.74 -23.75
C VAL A 174 -2.75 5.15 -24.30
N THR A 175 -3.64 5.94 -23.72
CA THR A 175 -3.84 7.35 -24.02
C THR A 175 -3.64 8.17 -22.75
N LEU A 176 -2.86 9.23 -22.82
CA LEU A 176 -2.61 10.15 -21.70
C LEU A 176 -2.91 11.57 -22.16
N VAL A 177 -3.87 12.22 -21.53
CA VAL A 177 -4.34 13.58 -21.84
C VAL A 177 -4.13 14.48 -20.62
N ASP A 178 -3.95 15.77 -20.84
CA ASP A 178 -3.73 16.78 -19.80
C ASP A 178 -2.45 16.55 -18.97
N VAL A 179 -1.45 15.99 -19.60
CA VAL A 179 -0.10 15.78 -19.07
C VAL A 179 0.95 16.35 -20.01
N LYS A 180 2.16 16.59 -19.50
CA LYS A 180 3.27 17.17 -20.25
C LYS A 180 3.72 16.28 -21.43
N TYR A 181 3.76 14.97 -21.23
CA TYR A 181 4.12 13.98 -22.24
C TYR A 181 2.86 13.16 -22.56
N THR A 182 2.10 13.65 -23.53
CA THR A 182 0.85 13.02 -23.96
C THR A 182 1.12 11.74 -24.78
N LEU A 183 0.17 10.81 -24.73
CA LEU A 183 0.11 9.63 -25.58
C LEU A 183 -1.24 9.54 -26.26
N ASP A 184 -1.23 9.03 -27.49
CA ASP A 184 -2.45 8.74 -28.24
C ASP A 184 -2.42 7.28 -28.71
N SER A 185 -3.27 6.47 -28.10
CA SER A 185 -3.52 5.06 -28.47
C SER A 185 -2.24 4.21 -28.67
N LYS A 186 -1.24 4.39 -27.78
CA LYS A 186 0.05 3.69 -27.86
C LYS A 186 -0.03 2.30 -27.25
N SER A 187 0.49 1.29 -27.97
CA SER A 187 0.57 -0.09 -27.47
C SER A 187 2.01 -0.50 -27.21
N TYR A 188 2.23 -1.32 -26.18
CA TYR A 188 3.52 -1.87 -25.80
C TYR A 188 3.40 -3.38 -25.60
N ALA A 189 4.15 -4.14 -26.40
CA ALA A 189 4.17 -5.61 -26.35
C ALA A 189 4.93 -6.20 -25.14
N TYR A 190 5.42 -5.34 -24.24
CA TYR A 190 6.17 -5.68 -23.03
C TYR A 190 5.82 -4.69 -21.91
N PRO A 191 6.05 -5.04 -20.64
CA PRO A 191 5.88 -4.10 -19.54
C PRO A 191 6.72 -2.84 -19.72
N VAL A 192 6.13 -1.67 -19.53
CA VAL A 192 6.79 -0.38 -19.77
C VAL A 192 6.66 0.53 -18.55
N ALA A 193 7.69 1.32 -18.29
CA ALA A 193 7.70 2.35 -17.27
C ALA A 193 7.77 3.74 -17.93
N LEU A 194 6.65 4.45 -17.93
CA LEU A 194 6.52 5.83 -18.41
C LEU A 194 6.65 6.75 -17.21
N VAL A 195 7.88 7.12 -16.88
CA VAL A 195 8.22 7.83 -15.65
C VAL A 195 8.34 9.34 -15.85
N SER A 196 8.19 10.08 -14.75
CA SER A 196 8.46 11.52 -14.65
C SER A 196 7.61 12.39 -15.59
N ASN A 197 6.37 11.99 -15.85
CA ASN A 197 5.39 12.88 -16.44
C ASN A 197 4.95 13.94 -15.43
N GLU A 198 4.27 14.97 -15.88
CA GLU A 198 3.78 16.06 -15.03
C GLU A 198 2.36 16.42 -15.46
N PHE A 199 1.52 16.79 -14.50
CA PHE A 199 0.20 17.37 -14.79
C PHE A 199 0.36 18.75 -15.46
N THR A 200 -0.48 19.06 -16.45
CA THR A 200 -0.57 20.41 -17.03
C THR A 200 -1.66 21.27 -16.37
N GLY A 201 -2.52 20.65 -15.57
CA GLY A 201 -3.59 21.27 -14.79
C GLY A 201 -3.77 20.54 -13.46
N ASP A 202 -4.96 20.60 -12.90
CA ASP A 202 -5.30 19.98 -11.61
C ASP A 202 -5.70 18.49 -11.76
N LYS A 203 -5.89 18.02 -12.97
CA LYS A 203 -6.25 16.63 -13.28
C LYS A 203 -5.76 16.21 -14.66
N MET A 204 -5.73 14.91 -14.90
CA MET A 204 -5.46 14.28 -16.20
C MET A 204 -6.45 13.14 -16.47
N THR A 205 -6.51 12.72 -17.72
CA THR A 205 -7.26 11.54 -18.18
C THR A 205 -6.38 10.66 -19.06
#